data_aaee7dacd44a2dd35a2d4bbb5d2c25cc
#
_entry.id   aaee7dacd44a2dd35a2d4bbb5d2c25cc
#
_cell.length_a   1.000
_cell.length_b   1.000
_cell.length_c   1.000
_cell.angle_alpha   90.00
_cell.angle_beta   90.00
_cell.angle_gamma   90.00
#
_symmetry.space_group_name_H-M   'P 1'
#
loop_
_entity.id
_entity.type
_entity.pdbx_description
1 polymer ?
#
loop_
_entity_poly.entity_id
_entity_poly.type
_entity_poly.pdbx_seq_one_letter_code
_entity_poly.pdbx_strand_id
1 'polypeptide(L)'
;MVTFLKLREWQEKAFPLWWEKKRGIIKVVTGGGKTFFAIHCLKRYLENDPQKSILIVVPSIALLDQWYDSLSQNFDDKEISLNGGGEQTKIITKICISTIDSLKNIISLIDAEKTLLIVDECHKIGTEKRGEMLTNAWHATLGLSATPERDYDDNFYIIIKKILGDIIFDYDYIDAREDEVIVNFKLLYGYAALLPEEENKYKKFTKSIQRRAATIGGQDMNDYPLKMLIFNRARLVKNSKNRIPYGIELIQKYERDSWIVFTENKKQAKEFNKIVNKLKGFNSGIYNTDLNDDERQENLEKFKAGNLNVLVSCTALDEGFDMPEADGAMILSASSSKRQRIQRMGRVLRITANKENALIVTVYSSKTEYEKLREESNRYKLEGVPVKWQQMSL
;
A
#
# COMPACT_ATOMS: atom_id res chain seq x y z
N MET A 1 23.80 7.61 -25.53
CA MET A 1 22.93 8.80 -25.35
C MET A 1 21.87 8.42 -24.32
N VAL A 2 21.97 8.90 -23.09
CA VAL A 2 20.98 8.59 -22.05
C VAL A 2 19.71 9.34 -22.37
N THR A 3 18.67 8.62 -22.76
CA THR A 3 17.35 9.23 -23.02
C THR A 3 16.80 9.73 -21.68
N PHE A 4 16.83 11.02 -21.45
CA PHE A 4 16.12 11.61 -20.31
C PHE A 4 14.63 11.40 -20.56
N LEU A 5 14.04 10.47 -19.85
CA LEU A 5 12.59 10.37 -19.78
C LEU A 5 12.06 11.72 -19.22
N LYS A 6 11.12 12.32 -19.92
CA LYS A 6 10.54 13.61 -19.53
C LYS A 6 9.85 13.46 -18.17
N LEU A 7 10.21 14.33 -17.23
CA LEU A 7 9.52 14.41 -15.94
C LEU A 7 8.05 14.77 -16.15
N ARG A 8 7.19 14.27 -15.28
CA ARG A 8 5.82 14.75 -15.15
C ARG A 8 5.81 16.13 -14.50
N GLU A 9 4.78 16.91 -14.70
CA GLU A 9 4.67 18.28 -14.17
C GLU A 9 4.87 18.34 -12.65
N TRP A 10 4.24 17.44 -11.90
CA TRP A 10 4.43 17.36 -10.46
C TRP A 10 5.90 17.06 -10.05
N GLN A 11 6.61 16.24 -10.84
CA GLN A 11 8.02 15.91 -10.60
C GLN A 11 8.92 17.13 -10.85
N GLU A 12 8.60 17.89 -11.89
CA GLU A 12 9.29 19.17 -12.17
C GLU A 12 9.09 20.19 -11.05
N LYS A 13 7.89 20.25 -10.46
CA LYS A 13 7.58 21.11 -9.29
C LYS A 13 8.24 20.61 -7.99
N ALA A 14 8.28 19.32 -7.75
CA ALA A 14 8.81 18.72 -6.53
C ALA A 14 10.35 18.72 -6.47
N PHE A 15 11.02 18.55 -7.62
CA PHE A 15 12.47 18.43 -7.68
C PHE A 15 13.21 19.65 -7.11
N PRO A 16 12.91 20.91 -7.46
CA PRO A 16 13.58 22.08 -6.90
C PRO A 16 13.44 22.16 -5.37
N LEU A 17 12.27 21.84 -4.84
CA LEU A 17 12.00 21.87 -3.40
C LEU A 17 12.89 20.87 -2.64
N TRP A 18 13.07 19.67 -3.20
CA TRP A 18 13.97 18.71 -2.62
C TRP A 18 15.44 19.07 -2.85
N TRP A 19 15.77 19.55 -4.06
CA TRP A 19 17.16 19.88 -4.43
C TRP A 19 17.77 20.98 -3.57
N GLU A 20 16.98 21.96 -3.20
CA GLU A 20 17.41 23.05 -2.32
C GLU A 20 17.75 22.54 -0.91
N LYS A 21 16.87 21.73 -0.32
CA LYS A 21 17.01 21.22 1.05
C LYS A 21 17.85 19.98 1.14
N LYS A 22 17.90 19.16 0.09
CA LYS A 22 18.46 17.81 0.04
C LYS A 22 17.94 16.91 1.17
N ARG A 23 16.75 17.21 1.68
CA ARG A 23 16.11 16.54 2.79
C ARG A 23 14.61 16.74 2.75
N GLY A 24 13.86 15.62 2.82
CA GLY A 24 12.41 15.68 2.90
C GLY A 24 11.69 14.45 2.37
N ILE A 25 10.39 14.45 2.55
CA ILE A 25 9.49 13.40 2.13
C ILE A 25 8.61 13.92 1.00
N ILE A 26 8.52 13.14 -0.06
CA ILE A 26 7.58 13.33 -1.18
C ILE A 26 6.42 12.39 -0.98
N LYS A 27 5.26 12.95 -0.68
CA LYS A 27 4.01 12.21 -0.52
C LYS A 27 3.30 12.20 -1.86
N VAL A 28 3.19 11.00 -2.45
CA VAL A 28 2.62 10.84 -3.79
C VAL A 28 1.75 9.60 -3.82
N VAL A 29 0.58 9.72 -4.43
CA VAL A 29 -0.34 8.59 -4.64
C VAL A 29 0.36 7.39 -5.26
N THR A 30 -0.17 6.20 -4.99
CA THR A 30 0.32 4.98 -5.61
C THR A 30 0.10 5.04 -7.14
N GLY A 31 1.12 4.68 -7.91
CA GLY A 31 1.07 4.81 -9.38
C GLY A 31 1.50 6.20 -9.90
N GLY A 32 1.70 7.18 -9.04
CA GLY A 32 2.10 8.54 -9.42
C GLY A 32 3.51 8.68 -10.01
N GLY A 33 4.37 7.65 -9.93
CA GLY A 33 5.73 7.69 -10.50
C GLY A 33 6.83 8.04 -9.49
N LYS A 34 6.67 7.65 -8.20
CA LYS A 34 7.64 7.87 -7.12
C LYS A 34 9.05 7.38 -7.43
N THR A 35 9.16 6.13 -7.91
CA THR A 35 10.46 5.50 -8.23
C THR A 35 11.19 6.28 -9.32
N PHE A 36 10.47 6.69 -10.36
CA PHE A 36 11.04 7.47 -11.45
C PHE A 36 11.57 8.84 -10.96
N PHE A 37 10.79 9.53 -10.10
CA PHE A 37 11.23 10.78 -9.46
C PHE A 37 12.52 10.58 -8.65
N ALA A 38 12.58 9.52 -7.85
CA ALA A 38 13.77 9.24 -7.04
C ALA A 38 14.99 8.89 -7.90
N ILE A 39 14.83 8.17 -9.01
CA ILE A 39 15.91 7.90 -9.99
C ILE A 39 16.39 9.21 -10.60
N HIS A 40 15.51 10.15 -10.90
CA HIS A 40 15.93 11.48 -11.35
C HIS A 40 16.75 12.21 -10.27
N CYS A 41 16.29 12.21 -9.02
CA CYS A 41 17.00 12.84 -7.90
C CYS A 41 18.40 12.25 -7.70
N LEU A 42 18.51 10.92 -7.67
CA LEU A 42 19.80 10.27 -7.45
C LEU A 42 20.79 10.48 -8.62
N LYS A 43 20.30 10.50 -9.87
CA LYS A 43 21.14 10.83 -11.03
C LYS A 43 21.74 12.24 -10.89
N ARG A 44 20.88 13.23 -10.65
CA ARG A 44 21.32 14.61 -10.44
C ARG A 44 22.27 14.75 -9.25
N TYR A 45 22.04 13.97 -8.19
CA TYR A 45 22.89 13.96 -7.01
C TYR A 45 24.30 13.43 -7.34
N LEU A 46 24.41 12.34 -8.10
CA LEU A 46 25.68 11.74 -8.53
C LEU A 46 26.39 12.57 -9.61
N GLU A 47 25.64 13.22 -10.50
CA GLU A 47 26.19 14.16 -11.52
C GLU A 47 26.84 15.38 -10.85
N ASN A 48 26.24 15.88 -9.75
CA ASN A 48 26.77 17.02 -9.00
C ASN A 48 28.06 16.68 -8.25
N ASP A 49 28.16 15.45 -7.73
CA ASP A 49 29.37 14.97 -7.05
C ASP A 49 29.53 13.45 -7.26
N PRO A 50 30.41 13.01 -8.19
CA PRO A 50 30.61 11.59 -8.48
C PRO A 50 31.25 10.77 -7.34
N GLN A 51 31.76 11.41 -6.29
CA GLN A 51 32.30 10.71 -5.12
C GLN A 51 31.23 10.31 -4.10
N LYS A 52 30.02 10.78 -4.29
CA LYS A 52 28.86 10.41 -3.45
C LYS A 52 28.35 9.01 -3.76
N SER A 53 27.62 8.46 -2.80
CA SER A 53 26.99 7.16 -2.89
C SER A 53 25.49 7.23 -2.58
N ILE A 54 24.77 6.18 -2.90
CA ILE A 54 23.32 6.07 -2.72
C ILE A 54 23.02 4.81 -1.90
N LEU A 55 22.19 4.96 -0.88
CA LEU A 55 21.54 3.86 -0.20
C LEU A 55 20.05 3.93 -0.43
N ILE A 56 19.49 2.90 -1.05
CA ILE A 56 18.05 2.75 -1.25
C ILE A 56 17.53 1.68 -0.29
N VAL A 57 16.59 2.05 0.57
CA VAL A 57 15.99 1.15 1.56
C VAL A 57 14.56 0.87 1.17
N VAL A 58 14.24 -0.43 1.01
CA VAL A 58 12.93 -0.92 0.58
C VAL A 58 12.34 -1.91 1.58
N PRO A 59 11.01 -2.06 1.68
CA PRO A 59 10.39 -2.95 2.67
C PRO A 59 10.41 -4.43 2.32
N SER A 60 10.61 -4.81 1.05
CA SER A 60 10.48 -6.20 0.60
C SER A 60 11.47 -6.54 -0.52
N ILE A 61 11.69 -7.84 -0.73
CA ILE A 61 12.52 -8.37 -1.81
C ILE A 61 11.94 -7.99 -3.18
N ALA A 62 10.62 -8.12 -3.36
CA ALA A 62 9.98 -7.76 -4.62
C ALA A 62 10.19 -6.29 -5.01
N LEU A 63 10.23 -5.37 -4.04
CA LEU A 63 10.59 -3.97 -4.31
C LEU A 63 12.08 -3.79 -4.56
N LEU A 64 12.93 -4.60 -3.93
CA LEU A 64 14.37 -4.61 -4.20
C LEU A 64 14.62 -4.97 -5.67
N ASP A 65 13.99 -6.04 -6.17
CA ASP A 65 14.09 -6.48 -7.55
C ASP A 65 13.56 -5.40 -8.52
N GLN A 66 12.41 -4.82 -8.23
CA GLN A 66 11.83 -3.74 -9.05
C GLN A 66 12.74 -2.50 -9.11
N TRP A 67 13.37 -2.13 -8.01
CA TRP A 67 14.34 -1.03 -7.99
C TRP A 67 15.59 -1.38 -8.79
N TYR A 68 16.09 -2.62 -8.68
CA TYR A 68 17.22 -3.09 -9.49
C TYR A 68 16.90 -3.01 -10.98
N ASP A 69 15.78 -3.56 -11.43
CA ASP A 69 15.34 -3.52 -12.83
C ASP A 69 15.22 -2.07 -13.36
N SER A 70 14.75 -1.15 -12.51
CA SER A 70 14.60 0.25 -12.88
C SER A 70 15.96 0.97 -12.97
N LEU A 71 16.93 0.60 -12.14
CA LEU A 71 18.26 1.20 -12.10
C LEU A 71 19.18 0.63 -13.19
N SER A 72 19.13 -0.67 -13.48
CA SER A 72 19.95 -1.34 -14.51
C SER A 72 19.68 -0.80 -15.92
N GLN A 73 18.52 -0.16 -16.15
CA GLN A 73 18.25 0.58 -17.37
C GLN A 73 19.09 1.87 -17.50
N ASN A 74 19.69 2.34 -16.44
CA ASN A 74 20.32 3.66 -16.34
C ASN A 74 21.75 3.66 -15.82
N PHE A 75 22.18 2.58 -15.16
CA PHE A 75 23.47 2.41 -14.52
C PHE A 75 24.07 1.04 -14.90
N ASP A 76 25.40 0.92 -14.88
CA ASP A 76 26.07 -0.37 -15.03
C ASP A 76 25.76 -1.25 -13.80
N ASP A 77 25.47 -2.53 -14.02
CA ASP A 77 25.19 -3.49 -12.94
C ASP A 77 26.33 -3.57 -11.92
N LYS A 78 27.58 -3.30 -12.33
CA LYS A 78 28.75 -3.23 -11.43
C LYS A 78 28.70 -2.07 -10.45
N GLU A 79 27.90 -1.05 -10.73
CA GLU A 79 27.69 0.09 -9.82
C GLU A 79 26.58 -0.18 -8.83
N ILE A 80 25.81 -1.27 -8.96
CA ILE A 80 24.65 -1.61 -8.12
C ILE A 80 24.99 -2.83 -7.28
N SER A 81 24.78 -2.72 -5.96
CA SER A 81 24.88 -3.86 -5.04
C SER A 81 23.53 -4.11 -4.34
N LEU A 82 23.22 -5.39 -4.10
CA LEU A 82 21.98 -5.85 -3.49
C LEU A 82 22.25 -6.44 -2.10
N ASN A 83 21.37 -6.14 -1.14
CA ASN A 83 21.42 -6.69 0.21
C ASN A 83 20.01 -7.10 0.66
N GLY A 84 19.66 -8.36 0.46
CA GLY A 84 18.36 -8.95 0.77
C GLY A 84 18.10 -10.18 -0.10
N GLY A 85 17.04 -10.94 0.18
CA GLY A 85 16.63 -12.08 -0.65
C GLY A 85 17.60 -13.27 -0.69
N GLY A 86 18.48 -13.40 0.31
CA GLY A 86 19.54 -14.40 0.33
C GLY A 86 20.88 -13.88 -0.20
N GLU A 87 20.88 -12.78 -0.90
CA GLU A 87 22.09 -12.08 -1.32
C GLU A 87 22.64 -11.22 -0.17
N GLN A 88 23.86 -11.51 0.25
CA GLN A 88 24.60 -10.69 1.22
C GLN A 88 25.83 -10.15 0.52
N THR A 89 25.76 -8.89 0.09
CA THR A 89 26.95 -8.24 -0.44
C THR A 89 27.92 -7.91 0.69
N LYS A 90 29.18 -8.22 0.48
CA LYS A 90 30.30 -7.77 1.34
C LYS A 90 30.94 -6.49 0.81
N ILE A 91 30.62 -6.12 -0.41
CA ILE A 91 31.17 -4.96 -1.10
C ILE A 91 30.00 -4.02 -1.43
N ILE A 92 30.02 -2.83 -0.86
CA ILE A 92 29.06 -1.78 -1.18
C ILE A 92 29.60 -1.01 -2.38
N THR A 93 28.83 -1.00 -3.45
CA THR A 93 29.11 -0.22 -4.64
C THR A 93 28.51 1.17 -4.55
N LYS A 94 28.60 1.95 -5.60
CA LYS A 94 28.12 3.32 -5.68
C LYS A 94 26.64 3.48 -5.34
N ILE A 95 25.82 2.50 -5.74
CA ILE A 95 24.40 2.42 -5.44
C ILE A 95 24.14 1.09 -4.72
N CYS A 96 23.65 1.15 -3.50
CA CYS A 96 23.26 -0.04 -2.74
C CYS A 96 21.75 -0.06 -2.51
N ILE A 97 21.11 -1.17 -2.85
CA ILE A 97 19.70 -1.41 -2.54
C ILE A 97 19.62 -2.43 -1.42
N SER A 98 18.93 -2.10 -0.34
CA SER A 98 18.78 -3.00 0.82
C SER A 98 17.34 -3.12 1.25
N THR A 99 16.93 -4.34 1.63
CA THR A 99 15.70 -4.46 2.40
C THR A 99 15.91 -3.91 3.82
N ILE A 100 14.85 -3.37 4.43
CA ILE A 100 14.91 -2.82 5.79
C ILE A 100 15.45 -3.87 6.78
N ASP A 101 15.02 -5.12 6.66
CA ASP A 101 15.39 -6.18 7.60
C ASP A 101 16.84 -6.67 7.42
N SER A 102 17.40 -6.52 6.21
CA SER A 102 18.81 -6.85 5.91
C SER A 102 19.78 -5.69 6.19
N LEU A 103 19.28 -4.47 6.36
CA LEU A 103 20.09 -3.26 6.51
C LEU A 103 21.12 -3.35 7.63
N LYS A 104 20.81 -4.03 8.72
CA LYS A 104 21.71 -4.26 9.86
C LYS A 104 23.06 -4.89 9.44
N ASN A 105 23.10 -5.62 8.33
CA ASN A 105 24.29 -6.33 7.86
C ASN A 105 25.30 -5.39 7.19
N ILE A 106 24.86 -4.22 6.70
CA ILE A 106 25.67 -3.32 5.88
C ILE A 106 25.76 -1.90 6.41
N ILE A 107 24.89 -1.50 7.35
CA ILE A 107 24.79 -0.10 7.77
C ILE A 107 26.09 0.48 8.32
N SER A 108 26.92 -0.36 8.98
CA SER A 108 28.23 0.02 9.49
C SER A 108 29.29 0.21 8.41
N LEU A 109 29.04 -0.24 7.18
CA LEU A 109 29.93 -0.11 6.04
C LEU A 109 29.65 1.15 5.22
N ILE A 110 28.57 1.88 5.54
CA ILE A 110 28.10 3.02 4.76
C ILE A 110 28.61 4.32 5.39
N ASP A 111 29.27 5.14 4.59
CA ASP A 111 29.64 6.50 4.95
C ASP A 111 28.43 7.43 4.78
N ALA A 112 27.68 7.63 5.86
CA ALA A 112 26.45 8.43 5.84
C ALA A 112 26.69 9.88 5.39
N GLU A 113 27.86 10.49 5.70
CA GLU A 113 28.20 11.87 5.34
C GLU A 113 28.43 12.05 3.83
N LYS A 114 28.59 10.95 3.09
CA LYS A 114 28.72 10.97 1.63
C LYS A 114 27.52 10.35 0.92
N THR A 115 26.53 9.85 1.65
CA THR A 115 25.44 9.05 1.10
C THR A 115 24.13 9.81 1.05
N LEU A 116 23.42 9.70 -0.08
CA LEU A 116 21.98 9.98 -0.17
C LEU A 116 21.20 8.74 0.26
N LEU A 117 20.46 8.88 1.35
CA LEU A 117 19.51 7.87 1.81
C LEU A 117 18.15 8.07 1.11
N ILE A 118 17.73 7.09 0.33
CA ILE A 118 16.37 7.02 -0.23
C ILE A 118 15.59 5.93 0.50
N VAL A 119 14.42 6.25 1.05
CA VAL A 119 13.57 5.27 1.74
C VAL A 119 12.23 5.19 1.03
N ASP A 120 12.02 4.07 0.33
CA ASP A 120 10.73 3.79 -0.30
C ASP A 120 9.77 3.20 0.72
N GLU A 121 8.49 3.55 0.60
CA GLU A 121 7.45 3.29 1.61
C GLU A 121 7.93 3.67 3.02
N CYS A 122 8.41 4.90 3.17
CA CYS A 122 9.13 5.40 4.35
C CYS A 122 8.37 5.25 5.67
N HIS A 123 7.06 5.08 5.64
CA HIS A 123 6.27 4.76 6.83
C HIS A 123 6.71 3.44 7.52
N LYS A 124 7.39 2.54 6.81
CA LYS A 124 7.86 1.25 7.34
C LYS A 124 9.04 1.38 8.29
N ILE A 125 9.78 2.48 8.25
CA ILE A 125 10.86 2.74 9.21
C ILE A 125 10.37 3.34 10.54
N GLY A 126 9.09 3.67 10.66
CA GLY A 126 8.50 4.29 11.85
C GLY A 126 8.32 3.33 13.05
N THR A 127 9.27 2.44 13.30
CA THR A 127 9.38 1.65 14.54
C THR A 127 10.73 1.92 15.16
N GLU A 128 10.83 1.90 16.50
CA GLU A 128 12.09 2.18 17.22
C GLU A 128 13.26 1.41 16.61
N LYS A 129 13.16 0.08 16.55
CA LYS A 129 14.21 -0.79 16.05
C LYS A 129 14.66 -0.47 14.60
N ARG A 130 13.73 -0.11 13.72
CA ARG A 130 14.06 0.22 12.31
C ARG A 130 14.55 1.65 12.17
N GLY A 131 13.99 2.56 12.95
CA GLY A 131 14.42 3.96 12.98
C GLY A 131 15.83 4.12 13.51
N GLU A 132 16.16 3.43 14.61
CA GLU A 132 17.50 3.46 15.21
C GLU A 132 18.61 3.11 14.22
N MET A 133 18.39 2.17 13.31
CA MET A 133 19.36 1.80 12.28
C MET A 133 19.67 2.94 11.29
N LEU A 134 18.79 3.92 11.18
CA LEU A 134 18.88 5.03 10.21
C LEU A 134 19.14 6.39 10.87
N THR A 135 19.43 6.45 12.18
CA THR A 135 19.71 7.68 12.94
C THR A 135 21.12 8.23 12.71
N ASN A 136 21.65 8.13 11.52
CA ASN A 136 22.95 8.68 11.14
C ASN A 136 22.80 10.10 10.58
N ALA A 137 23.90 10.85 10.55
CA ALA A 137 23.98 12.16 9.90
C ALA A 137 24.12 11.97 8.37
N TRP A 138 23.02 11.69 7.69
CA TRP A 138 23.00 11.50 6.24
C TRP A 138 23.29 12.82 5.53
N HIS A 139 24.13 12.76 4.47
CA HIS A 139 24.40 13.93 3.63
C HIS A 139 23.14 14.47 2.95
N ALA A 140 22.29 13.57 2.49
CA ALA A 140 20.98 13.90 1.92
C ALA A 140 19.99 12.78 2.23
N THR A 141 18.69 13.11 2.29
CA THR A 141 17.62 12.13 2.51
C THR A 141 16.45 12.37 1.57
N LEU A 142 15.80 11.30 1.13
CA LEU A 142 14.57 11.34 0.33
C LEU A 142 13.62 10.24 0.81
N GLY A 143 12.52 10.61 1.41
CA GLY A 143 11.44 9.70 1.77
C GLY A 143 10.37 9.66 0.68
N LEU A 144 9.88 8.46 0.35
CA LEU A 144 8.78 8.26 -0.61
C LEU A 144 7.66 7.47 0.06
N SER A 145 6.45 7.96 -0.01
CA SER A 145 5.26 7.21 0.44
C SER A 145 3.98 7.87 -0.09
N ALA A 146 2.92 7.08 -0.27
CA ALA A 146 1.58 7.63 -0.46
C ALA A 146 0.92 8.04 0.88
N THR A 147 1.40 7.47 1.99
CA THR A 147 0.87 7.70 3.34
C THR A 147 2.02 7.66 4.35
N PRO A 148 2.85 8.70 4.40
CA PRO A 148 3.99 8.74 5.33
C PRO A 148 3.55 8.82 6.79
N GLU A 149 2.41 9.47 7.07
CA GLU A 149 1.82 9.56 8.40
C GLU A 149 1.27 8.20 8.85
N ARG A 150 1.25 7.95 10.14
CA ARG A 150 0.79 6.71 10.75
C ARG A 150 -0.52 6.94 11.53
N ASP A 151 -1.54 6.15 11.22
CA ASP A 151 -2.89 6.32 11.76
C ASP A 151 -3.01 5.99 13.27
N TYR A 152 -2.01 5.34 13.88
CA TYR A 152 -2.12 4.74 15.21
C TYR A 152 -1.04 5.16 16.21
N ASP A 153 -0.04 5.93 15.77
CA ASP A 153 1.04 6.39 16.64
C ASP A 153 1.66 7.70 16.10
N ASP A 154 2.38 8.39 16.96
CA ASP A 154 3.10 9.63 16.64
C ASP A 154 4.49 9.37 16.03
N ASN A 155 4.79 8.14 15.65
CA ASN A 155 6.12 7.75 15.16
C ASN A 155 6.50 8.42 13.85
N PHE A 156 5.54 8.98 13.11
CA PHE A 156 5.86 9.88 12.02
C PHE A 156 6.70 11.07 12.51
N TYR A 157 6.25 11.74 13.56
CA TYR A 157 6.95 12.93 14.12
C TYR A 157 8.19 12.54 14.91
N ILE A 158 8.13 11.44 15.66
CA ILE A 158 9.18 11.02 16.58
C ILE A 158 10.36 10.38 15.85
N ILE A 159 10.11 9.62 14.78
CA ILE A 159 11.11 8.80 14.09
C ILE A 159 11.29 9.25 12.63
N ILE A 160 10.26 9.15 11.80
CA ILE A 160 10.38 9.31 10.35
C ILE A 160 10.83 10.72 9.98
N LYS A 161 10.17 11.74 10.53
CA LYS A 161 10.50 13.13 10.29
C LYS A 161 11.92 13.49 10.77
N LYS A 162 12.37 12.92 11.89
CA LYS A 162 13.73 13.14 12.40
C LYS A 162 14.81 12.61 11.46
N ILE A 163 14.54 11.49 10.78
CA ILE A 163 15.48 10.85 9.86
C ILE A 163 15.41 11.51 8.49
N LEU A 164 14.22 11.68 7.93
CA LEU A 164 14.02 12.05 6.52
C LEU A 164 13.69 13.53 6.31
N GLY A 165 13.22 14.23 7.33
CA GLY A 165 12.73 15.61 7.23
C GLY A 165 11.21 15.69 7.11
N ASP A 166 10.72 16.89 6.82
CA ASP A 166 9.30 17.19 6.64
C ASP A 166 8.75 16.63 5.33
N ILE A 167 7.41 16.53 5.24
CA ILE A 167 6.74 16.40 3.94
C ILE A 167 6.91 17.73 3.22
N ILE A 168 7.64 17.71 2.12
CA ILE A 168 7.97 18.92 1.33
C ILE A 168 7.14 19.05 0.07
N PHE A 169 6.46 17.96 -0.32
CA PHE A 169 5.55 17.94 -1.47
C PHE A 169 4.47 16.90 -1.23
N ASP A 170 3.22 17.23 -1.53
CA ASP A 170 2.05 16.34 -1.46
C ASP A 170 1.38 16.34 -2.84
N TYR A 171 1.29 15.18 -3.46
CA TYR A 171 0.61 14.95 -4.73
C TYR A 171 -0.48 13.91 -4.51
N ASP A 172 -1.67 14.40 -4.31
CA ASP A 172 -2.80 13.58 -3.90
C ASP A 172 -3.61 13.04 -5.10
N TYR A 173 -4.78 12.46 -4.81
CA TYR A 173 -5.64 11.87 -5.85
C TYR A 173 -6.32 12.92 -6.73
N ILE A 174 -6.51 14.15 -6.25
CA ILE A 174 -7.08 15.26 -7.04
C ILE A 174 -6.06 15.64 -8.09
N ASP A 175 -4.85 15.99 -7.64
CA ASP A 175 -3.75 16.39 -8.50
C ASP A 175 -3.50 15.34 -9.58
N ALA A 176 -3.41 14.06 -9.16
CA ALA A 176 -3.13 12.96 -10.06
C ALA A 176 -4.25 12.68 -11.08
N ARG A 177 -5.48 13.03 -10.75
CA ARG A 177 -6.63 12.95 -11.67
C ARG A 177 -6.65 14.13 -12.63
N GLU A 178 -6.39 15.33 -12.13
CA GLU A 178 -6.32 16.55 -12.94
C GLU A 178 -5.18 16.49 -13.96
N ASP A 179 -4.04 15.92 -13.55
CA ASP A 179 -2.89 15.67 -14.42
C ASP A 179 -3.04 14.42 -15.30
N GLU A 180 -4.19 13.76 -15.29
CA GLU A 180 -4.45 12.51 -16.02
C GLU A 180 -3.40 11.41 -15.76
N VAL A 181 -2.87 11.35 -14.52
CA VAL A 181 -1.91 10.33 -14.09
C VAL A 181 -2.62 9.07 -13.57
N ILE A 182 -3.86 9.23 -13.13
CA ILE A 182 -4.76 8.15 -12.73
C ILE A 182 -6.11 8.28 -13.43
N VAL A 183 -6.81 7.16 -13.60
CA VAL A 183 -8.17 7.16 -14.17
C VAL A 183 -9.19 7.78 -13.22
N ASN A 184 -10.28 8.28 -13.74
CA ASN A 184 -11.45 8.63 -12.93
C ASN A 184 -11.94 7.39 -12.18
N PHE A 185 -12.44 7.59 -10.95
CA PHE A 185 -12.93 6.47 -10.15
C PHE A 185 -14.18 6.80 -9.36
N LYS A 186 -14.92 5.76 -9.00
CA LYS A 186 -16.12 5.82 -8.15
C LYS A 186 -15.91 4.97 -6.91
N LEU A 187 -16.37 5.45 -5.77
CA LEU A 187 -16.36 4.71 -4.52
C LEU A 187 -17.75 4.16 -4.22
N LEU A 188 -17.83 2.88 -3.93
CA LEU A 188 -19.03 2.21 -3.47
C LEU A 188 -18.79 1.60 -2.09
N TYR A 189 -19.54 2.03 -1.10
CA TYR A 189 -19.54 1.44 0.23
C TYR A 189 -20.77 0.57 0.40
N GLY A 190 -20.56 -0.74 0.54
CA GLY A 190 -21.60 -1.74 0.62
C GLY A 190 -21.80 -2.26 2.05
N TYR A 191 -23.02 -2.16 2.59
CA TYR A 191 -23.36 -2.69 3.90
C TYR A 191 -23.83 -4.13 3.80
N ALA A 192 -23.06 -5.05 4.39
CA ALA A 192 -23.42 -6.45 4.60
C ALA A 192 -23.80 -6.65 6.06
N ALA A 193 -25.09 -6.84 6.34
CA ALA A 193 -25.57 -7.02 7.71
C ALA A 193 -24.94 -8.24 8.40
N LEU A 194 -24.66 -8.11 9.69
CA LEU A 194 -24.28 -9.25 10.51
C LEU A 194 -25.48 -10.19 10.65
N LEU A 195 -25.21 -11.50 10.67
CA LEU A 195 -26.22 -12.46 11.05
C LEU A 195 -26.67 -12.24 12.51
N PRO A 196 -27.90 -12.63 12.92
CA PRO A 196 -28.37 -12.41 14.28
C PRO A 196 -27.42 -12.91 15.38
N GLU A 197 -26.80 -14.07 15.13
CA GLU A 197 -25.81 -14.65 16.05
C GLU A 197 -24.52 -13.81 16.13
N GLU A 198 -24.06 -13.28 15.00
CA GLU A 198 -22.88 -12.41 14.91
C GLU A 198 -23.14 -11.06 15.57
N GLU A 199 -24.33 -10.50 15.34
CA GLU A 199 -24.76 -9.24 15.97
C GLU A 199 -24.84 -9.36 17.49
N ASN A 200 -25.38 -10.44 18.00
CA ASN A 200 -25.43 -10.72 19.44
C ASN A 200 -24.01 -10.80 20.04
N LYS A 201 -23.07 -11.48 19.38
CA LYS A 201 -21.67 -11.55 19.80
C LYS A 201 -21.01 -10.15 19.74
N TYR A 202 -21.26 -9.40 18.68
CA TYR A 202 -20.76 -8.02 18.53
C TYR A 202 -21.22 -7.12 19.68
N LYS A 203 -22.52 -7.15 20.02
CA LYS A 203 -23.10 -6.42 21.15
C LYS A 203 -22.45 -6.82 22.49
N LYS A 204 -22.21 -8.12 22.70
CA LYS A 204 -21.51 -8.61 23.90
C LYS A 204 -20.08 -8.07 24.00
N PHE A 205 -19.30 -8.16 22.93
CA PHE A 205 -17.95 -7.59 22.91
C PHE A 205 -17.99 -6.07 23.18
N THR A 206 -18.90 -5.35 22.55
CA THR A 206 -19.02 -3.90 22.74
C THR A 206 -19.31 -3.52 24.19
N LYS A 207 -20.25 -4.23 24.86
CA LYS A 207 -20.51 -4.04 26.29
C LYS A 207 -19.30 -4.36 27.16
N SER A 208 -18.56 -5.43 26.86
CA SER A 208 -17.36 -5.80 27.60
C SER A 208 -16.23 -4.79 27.43
N ILE A 209 -16.05 -4.24 26.23
CA ILE A 209 -15.09 -3.15 25.95
C ILE A 209 -15.46 -1.90 26.77
N GLN A 210 -16.73 -1.49 26.76
CA GLN A 210 -17.21 -0.32 27.51
C GLN A 210 -16.98 -0.50 29.03
N ARG A 211 -17.30 -1.69 29.57
CA ARG A 211 -17.09 -1.99 31.00
C ARG A 211 -15.61 -1.94 31.36
N ARG A 212 -14.75 -2.57 30.54
CA ARG A 212 -13.30 -2.57 30.80
C ARG A 212 -12.71 -1.17 30.70
N ALA A 213 -13.07 -0.40 29.68
CA ALA A 213 -12.63 0.98 29.54
C ALA A 213 -13.07 1.86 30.72
N ALA A 214 -14.31 1.69 31.23
CA ALA A 214 -14.77 2.40 32.43
C ALA A 214 -13.94 2.03 33.69
N THR A 215 -13.55 0.76 33.80
CA THR A 215 -12.74 0.29 34.94
C THR A 215 -11.34 0.88 34.99
N ILE A 216 -10.72 1.11 33.81
CA ILE A 216 -9.35 1.63 33.69
C ILE A 216 -9.27 3.13 33.42
N GLY A 217 -10.43 3.83 33.45
CA GLY A 217 -10.49 5.28 33.25
C GLY A 217 -10.30 5.75 31.81
N GLY A 218 -10.47 4.86 30.81
CA GLY A 218 -10.36 5.22 29.40
C GLY A 218 -10.01 4.04 28.48
N GLN A 219 -9.67 4.35 27.24
CA GLN A 219 -9.18 3.33 26.27
C GLN A 219 -7.65 3.30 26.28
N ASP A 220 -7.08 2.58 27.23
CA ASP A 220 -5.63 2.32 27.24
C ASP A 220 -5.30 1.07 26.40
N MET A 221 -4.59 1.25 25.30
CA MET A 221 -4.17 0.16 24.42
C MET A 221 -3.03 -0.70 25.01
N ASN A 222 -2.45 -0.32 26.12
CA ASN A 222 -1.52 -1.15 26.89
C ASN A 222 -2.25 -2.15 27.78
N ASP A 223 -3.54 -1.92 28.09
CA ASP A 223 -4.37 -2.91 28.79
C ASP A 223 -4.64 -4.12 27.89
N TYR A 224 -3.94 -5.21 28.15
CA TYR A 224 -4.02 -6.41 27.33
C TYR A 224 -5.44 -6.99 27.21
N PRO A 225 -6.24 -7.13 28.28
CA PRO A 225 -7.63 -7.57 28.20
C PRO A 225 -8.50 -6.69 27.29
N LEU A 226 -8.40 -5.37 27.40
CA LEU A 226 -9.12 -4.43 26.55
C LEU A 226 -8.74 -4.62 25.09
N LYS A 227 -7.43 -4.68 24.83
CA LYS A 227 -6.89 -4.91 23.48
C LYS A 227 -7.42 -6.20 22.86
N MET A 228 -7.47 -7.28 23.63
CA MET A 228 -8.00 -8.58 23.15
C MET A 228 -9.51 -8.50 22.83
N LEU A 229 -10.31 -7.80 23.64
CA LEU A 229 -11.73 -7.60 23.37
C LEU A 229 -11.95 -6.81 22.07
N ILE A 230 -11.18 -5.75 21.85
CA ILE A 230 -11.21 -4.94 20.63
C ILE A 230 -10.84 -5.80 19.41
N PHE A 231 -9.76 -6.57 19.48
CA PHE A 231 -9.34 -7.46 18.39
C PHE A 231 -10.36 -8.56 18.09
N ASN A 232 -10.95 -9.18 19.11
CA ASN A 232 -11.95 -10.24 18.91
C ASN A 232 -13.22 -9.67 18.26
N ARG A 233 -13.67 -8.47 18.67
CA ARG A 233 -14.78 -7.76 18.02
C ARG A 233 -14.46 -7.45 16.57
N ALA A 234 -13.28 -6.90 16.28
CA ALA A 234 -12.85 -6.60 14.92
C ALA A 234 -12.77 -7.87 14.07
N ARG A 235 -12.20 -8.96 14.60
CA ARG A 235 -12.09 -10.26 13.92
C ARG A 235 -13.46 -10.84 13.58
N LEU A 236 -14.44 -10.73 14.48
CA LEU A 236 -15.83 -11.16 14.22
C LEU A 236 -16.41 -10.43 13.01
N VAL A 237 -16.30 -9.10 13.00
CA VAL A 237 -16.83 -8.24 11.92
C VAL A 237 -16.13 -8.53 10.59
N LYS A 238 -14.80 -8.64 10.61
CA LYS A 238 -13.98 -8.95 9.42
C LYS A 238 -14.36 -10.27 8.75
N ASN A 239 -14.78 -11.26 9.55
CA ASN A 239 -15.13 -12.60 9.10
C ASN A 239 -16.64 -12.83 9.04
N SER A 240 -17.47 -11.78 9.00
CA SER A 240 -18.92 -11.94 8.95
C SER A 240 -19.37 -12.65 7.66
N LYS A 241 -20.31 -13.55 7.81
CA LYS A 241 -20.70 -14.52 6.77
C LYS A 241 -21.33 -13.85 5.54
N ASN A 242 -22.04 -12.76 5.72
CA ASN A 242 -22.74 -12.06 4.63
C ASN A 242 -21.79 -11.26 3.70
N ARG A 243 -20.51 -11.07 4.05
CA ARG A 243 -19.57 -10.32 3.20
C ARG A 243 -19.33 -11.02 1.86
N ILE A 244 -19.17 -12.36 1.88
CA ILE A 244 -18.90 -13.12 0.66
C ILE A 244 -20.11 -13.10 -0.28
N PRO A 245 -21.33 -13.50 0.14
CA PRO A 245 -22.51 -13.43 -0.72
C PRO A 245 -22.75 -12.03 -1.28
N TYR A 246 -22.61 -11.00 -0.44
CA TYR A 246 -22.79 -9.64 -0.89
C TYR A 246 -21.72 -9.15 -1.86
N GLY A 247 -20.46 -9.52 -1.63
CA GLY A 247 -19.39 -9.22 -2.58
C GLY A 247 -19.63 -9.86 -3.94
N ILE A 248 -20.17 -11.07 -3.97
CA ILE A 248 -20.56 -11.76 -5.22
C ILE A 248 -21.73 -11.05 -5.90
N GLU A 249 -22.76 -10.65 -5.17
CA GLU A 249 -23.88 -9.84 -5.68
C GLU A 249 -23.35 -8.56 -6.35
N LEU A 250 -22.38 -7.90 -5.72
CA LEU A 250 -21.80 -6.66 -6.25
C LEU A 250 -20.97 -6.89 -7.51
N ILE A 251 -20.19 -7.98 -7.62
CA ILE A 251 -19.47 -8.33 -8.85
C ILE A 251 -20.44 -8.58 -9.99
N GLN A 252 -21.52 -9.29 -9.76
CA GLN A 252 -22.54 -9.57 -10.77
C GLN A 252 -23.32 -8.33 -11.17
N LYS A 253 -23.59 -7.42 -10.23
CA LYS A 253 -24.35 -6.19 -10.45
C LYS A 253 -23.57 -5.11 -11.19
N TYR A 254 -22.28 -5.00 -10.93
CA TYR A 254 -21.42 -4.01 -11.52
C TYR A 254 -20.47 -4.70 -12.50
N GLU A 255 -20.93 -4.86 -13.74
CA GLU A 255 -20.14 -5.47 -14.81
C GLU A 255 -18.82 -4.72 -15.01
N ARG A 256 -17.72 -5.46 -14.90
CA ARG A 256 -16.36 -5.02 -15.14
C ARG A 256 -15.60 -6.16 -15.78
N ASP A 257 -14.70 -5.84 -16.70
CA ASP A 257 -13.92 -6.84 -17.41
C ASP A 257 -12.98 -7.59 -16.46
N SER A 258 -12.49 -6.88 -15.43
CA SER A 258 -11.58 -7.47 -14.45
C SER A 258 -11.78 -6.94 -13.03
N TRP A 259 -11.66 -7.86 -12.05
CA TRP A 259 -11.78 -7.56 -10.63
C TRP A 259 -10.60 -8.07 -9.83
N ILE A 260 -10.09 -7.24 -8.91
CA ILE A 260 -9.22 -7.70 -7.83
C ILE A 260 -10.01 -7.66 -6.51
N VAL A 261 -10.07 -8.79 -5.82
CA VAL A 261 -10.83 -8.94 -4.57
C VAL A 261 -9.87 -9.16 -3.41
N PHE A 262 -9.84 -8.23 -2.47
CA PHE A 262 -9.04 -8.30 -1.27
C PHE A 262 -9.86 -8.87 -0.12
N THR A 263 -9.42 -10.01 0.40
CA THR A 263 -10.04 -10.69 1.53
C THR A 263 -9.22 -10.51 2.81
N GLU A 264 -9.83 -10.76 3.98
CA GLU A 264 -9.14 -10.65 5.27
C GLU A 264 -8.17 -11.81 5.53
N ASN A 265 -8.51 -13.00 5.03
CA ASN A 265 -7.73 -14.21 5.28
C ASN A 265 -7.88 -15.23 4.15
N LYS A 266 -6.99 -16.20 4.14
CA LYS A 266 -6.91 -17.27 3.14
C LYS A 266 -8.18 -18.11 3.03
N LYS A 267 -8.91 -18.32 4.13
CA LYS A 267 -10.16 -19.06 4.13
C LYS A 267 -11.24 -18.34 3.33
N GLN A 268 -11.40 -17.02 3.57
CA GLN A 268 -12.31 -16.19 2.78
C GLN A 268 -11.92 -16.18 1.30
N ALA A 269 -10.62 -16.09 0.99
CA ALA A 269 -10.15 -16.12 -0.39
C ALA A 269 -10.55 -17.44 -1.10
N LYS A 270 -10.31 -18.59 -0.46
CA LYS A 270 -10.67 -19.90 -0.99
C LYS A 270 -12.19 -20.05 -1.18
N GLU A 271 -12.98 -19.59 -0.20
CA GLU A 271 -14.44 -19.65 -0.24
C GLU A 271 -15.00 -18.74 -1.36
N PHE A 272 -14.53 -17.51 -1.43
CA PHE A 272 -14.94 -16.56 -2.47
C PHE A 272 -14.62 -17.09 -3.88
N ASN A 273 -13.38 -17.53 -4.09
CA ASN A 273 -12.93 -18.11 -5.36
C ASN A 273 -13.77 -19.34 -5.76
N LYS A 274 -14.06 -20.24 -4.81
CA LYS A 274 -14.88 -21.43 -5.06
C LYS A 274 -16.30 -21.10 -5.52
N ILE A 275 -16.89 -20.03 -4.99
CA ILE A 275 -18.25 -19.64 -5.34
C ILE A 275 -18.25 -18.90 -6.68
N VAL A 276 -17.32 -17.97 -6.91
CA VAL A 276 -17.22 -17.22 -8.16
C VAL A 276 -17.02 -18.15 -9.36
N ASN A 277 -16.16 -19.16 -9.25
CA ASN A 277 -15.92 -20.14 -10.32
C ASN A 277 -17.14 -21.03 -10.66
N LYS A 278 -18.23 -20.95 -9.88
CA LYS A 278 -19.49 -21.63 -10.22
C LYS A 278 -20.45 -20.72 -11.00
N LEU A 279 -20.14 -19.45 -11.09
CA LEU A 279 -20.97 -18.47 -11.79
C LEU A 279 -20.62 -18.44 -13.27
N LYS A 280 -21.65 -18.39 -14.12
CA LYS A 280 -21.44 -18.26 -15.57
C LYS A 280 -20.76 -16.92 -15.91
N GLY A 281 -19.73 -16.98 -16.70
CA GLY A 281 -18.99 -15.77 -17.15
C GLY A 281 -17.90 -15.31 -16.19
N PHE A 282 -17.66 -16.02 -15.09
CA PHE A 282 -16.59 -15.69 -14.15
C PHE A 282 -15.56 -16.82 -14.08
N ASN A 283 -14.29 -16.44 -14.23
CA ASN A 283 -13.14 -17.29 -14.01
C ASN A 283 -12.25 -16.62 -12.96
N SER A 284 -12.05 -17.27 -11.83
CA SER A 284 -11.25 -16.67 -10.77
C SER A 284 -10.04 -17.51 -10.38
N GLY A 285 -8.94 -16.84 -10.08
CA GLY A 285 -7.73 -17.39 -9.50
C GLY A 285 -7.42 -16.81 -8.13
N ILE A 286 -6.67 -17.56 -7.33
CA ILE A 286 -6.19 -17.10 -6.02
C ILE A 286 -4.75 -16.63 -6.14
N TYR A 287 -4.42 -15.56 -5.43
CA TYR A 287 -3.05 -15.09 -5.24
C TYR A 287 -2.78 -14.92 -3.74
N ASN A 288 -2.15 -15.88 -3.11
CA ASN A 288 -1.78 -15.84 -1.70
C ASN A 288 -0.54 -16.71 -1.41
N THR A 289 -0.03 -16.63 -0.18
CA THR A 289 1.17 -17.36 0.27
C THR A 289 0.97 -18.86 0.52
N ASP A 290 -0.24 -19.43 0.28
CA ASP A 290 -0.45 -20.88 0.30
C ASP A 290 -0.03 -21.54 -1.01
N LEU A 291 0.04 -20.76 -2.08
CA LEU A 291 0.51 -21.20 -3.38
C LEU A 291 2.03 -21.05 -3.45
N ASN A 292 2.69 -21.96 -4.17
CA ASN A 292 4.09 -21.77 -4.53
C ASN A 292 4.26 -20.59 -5.51
N ASP A 293 5.49 -20.20 -5.78
CA ASP A 293 5.78 -19.04 -6.61
C ASP A 293 5.31 -19.23 -8.05
N ASP A 294 5.47 -20.42 -8.60
CA ASP A 294 5.06 -20.77 -9.97
C ASP A 294 3.53 -20.68 -10.13
N GLU A 295 2.77 -21.26 -9.21
CA GLU A 295 1.29 -21.18 -9.22
C GLU A 295 0.79 -19.75 -9.09
N ARG A 296 1.46 -18.94 -8.25
CA ARG A 296 1.12 -17.53 -8.11
C ARG A 296 1.37 -16.76 -9.40
N GLN A 297 2.52 -17.00 -10.01
CA GLN A 297 2.90 -16.36 -11.27
C GLN A 297 1.94 -16.78 -12.40
N GLU A 298 1.60 -18.05 -12.50
CA GLU A 298 0.66 -18.58 -13.48
C GLU A 298 -0.73 -17.91 -13.37
N ASN A 299 -1.28 -17.78 -12.15
CA ASN A 299 -2.56 -17.12 -11.93
C ASN A 299 -2.51 -15.63 -12.31
N LEU A 300 -1.38 -14.98 -12.04
CA LEU A 300 -1.15 -13.60 -12.41
C LEU A 300 -1.11 -13.40 -13.92
N GLU A 301 -0.37 -14.25 -14.64
CA GLU A 301 -0.28 -14.21 -16.10
C GLU A 301 -1.63 -14.50 -16.76
N LYS A 302 -2.38 -15.50 -16.25
CA LYS A 302 -3.75 -15.77 -16.69
C LYS A 302 -4.67 -14.57 -16.49
N PHE A 303 -4.52 -13.84 -15.40
CA PHE A 303 -5.30 -12.63 -15.15
C PHE A 303 -4.89 -11.49 -16.09
N LYS A 304 -3.59 -11.25 -16.27
CA LYS A 304 -3.06 -10.27 -17.23
C LYS A 304 -3.49 -10.56 -18.69
N ALA A 305 -3.58 -11.83 -19.05
CA ALA A 305 -4.03 -12.28 -20.36
C ALA A 305 -5.57 -12.27 -20.55
N GLY A 306 -6.35 -11.93 -19.51
CA GLY A 306 -7.82 -11.95 -19.55
C GLY A 306 -8.45 -13.34 -19.44
N ASN A 307 -7.66 -14.40 -19.22
CA ASN A 307 -8.15 -15.76 -19.00
C ASN A 307 -8.82 -15.93 -17.65
N LEU A 308 -8.43 -15.11 -16.67
CA LEU A 308 -9.13 -14.91 -15.41
C LEU A 308 -9.66 -13.48 -15.37
N ASN A 309 -10.92 -13.30 -15.00
CA ASN A 309 -11.52 -11.98 -14.82
C ASN A 309 -11.70 -11.60 -13.33
N VAL A 310 -11.37 -12.50 -12.40
CA VAL A 310 -11.34 -12.21 -10.97
C VAL A 310 -10.06 -12.76 -10.35
N LEU A 311 -9.27 -11.89 -9.73
CA LEU A 311 -8.09 -12.28 -8.93
C LEU A 311 -8.39 -12.06 -7.44
N VAL A 312 -8.40 -13.13 -6.67
CA VAL A 312 -8.69 -13.07 -5.23
C VAL A 312 -7.42 -13.12 -4.41
N SER A 313 -7.18 -12.09 -3.63
CA SER A 313 -5.98 -11.97 -2.82
C SER A 313 -6.26 -11.83 -1.33
N CYS A 314 -5.34 -12.34 -0.53
CA CYS A 314 -5.29 -12.14 0.91
C CYS A 314 -3.88 -11.72 1.30
N THR A 315 -3.73 -10.52 1.86
CA THR A 315 -2.49 -9.93 2.43
C THR A 315 -1.22 -9.97 1.55
N ALA A 316 -1.08 -10.95 0.67
CA ALA A 316 0.13 -11.15 -0.13
C ALA A 316 0.42 -10.04 -1.16
N LEU A 317 -0.61 -9.28 -1.55
CA LEU A 317 -0.48 -8.18 -2.51
C LEU A 317 -0.29 -6.80 -1.84
N ASP A 318 -0.24 -6.73 -0.51
CA ASP A 318 -0.15 -5.45 0.20
C ASP A 318 1.28 -4.85 0.16
N GLU A 319 2.30 -5.66 -0.12
CA GLU A 319 3.69 -5.23 0.02
C GLU A 319 4.54 -5.59 -1.22
N GLY A 320 4.83 -4.57 -2.03
CA GLY A 320 5.95 -4.62 -2.99
C GLY A 320 5.77 -5.44 -4.25
N PHE A 321 4.61 -6.03 -4.48
CA PHE A 321 4.34 -6.79 -5.68
C PHE A 321 3.71 -5.91 -6.78
N ASP A 322 4.13 -6.08 -8.04
CA ASP A 322 3.53 -5.39 -9.17
C ASP A 322 2.17 -6.01 -9.51
N MET A 323 1.11 -5.46 -8.88
CA MET A 323 -0.26 -5.91 -9.13
C MET A 323 -0.68 -5.64 -10.56
N PRO A 324 -1.38 -6.59 -11.17
CA PRO A 324 -1.97 -6.37 -12.48
C PRO A 324 -3.00 -5.25 -12.43
N GLU A 325 -3.24 -4.68 -13.58
CA GLU A 325 -4.28 -3.69 -13.81
C GLU A 325 -5.66 -4.36 -13.73
N ALA A 326 -6.64 -3.66 -13.17
CA ALA A 326 -8.01 -4.14 -13.09
C ALA A 326 -9.00 -2.97 -13.16
N ASP A 327 -10.22 -3.21 -13.64
CA ASP A 327 -11.26 -2.19 -13.77
C ASP A 327 -12.04 -2.00 -12.48
N GLY A 328 -12.04 -3.02 -11.63
CA GLY A 328 -12.66 -3.00 -10.32
C GLY A 328 -11.75 -3.52 -9.21
N ALA A 329 -11.82 -2.87 -8.04
CA ALA A 329 -11.29 -3.40 -6.80
C ALA A 329 -12.41 -3.63 -5.79
N MET A 330 -12.40 -4.77 -5.14
CA MET A 330 -13.28 -5.04 -4.01
C MET A 330 -12.47 -5.28 -2.74
N ILE A 331 -12.68 -4.45 -1.74
CA ILE A 331 -12.16 -4.64 -0.38
C ILE A 331 -13.27 -5.30 0.43
N LEU A 332 -13.20 -6.61 0.54
CA LEU A 332 -14.25 -7.41 1.19
C LEU A 332 -14.27 -7.20 2.71
N SER A 333 -13.20 -6.67 3.30
CA SER A 333 -13.11 -6.32 4.71
C SER A 333 -12.63 -4.89 4.90
N ALA A 334 -13.51 -4.02 5.39
CA ALA A 334 -13.25 -2.59 5.61
C ALA A 334 -12.27 -2.28 6.76
N SER A 335 -11.86 -3.30 7.50
CA SER A 335 -11.00 -3.14 8.67
C SER A 335 -9.52 -2.98 8.37
N SER A 336 -9.12 -3.04 7.10
CA SER A 336 -7.78 -2.63 6.70
C SER A 336 -7.54 -1.16 7.08
N SER A 337 -6.31 -0.80 7.42
CA SER A 337 -5.94 0.58 7.69
C SER A 337 -6.25 1.45 6.46
N LYS A 338 -6.48 2.75 6.69
CA LYS A 338 -6.63 3.73 5.60
C LYS A 338 -5.50 3.58 4.56
N ARG A 339 -4.27 3.38 5.03
CA ARG A 339 -3.09 3.12 4.20
C ARG A 339 -3.25 1.92 3.27
N GLN A 340 -3.64 0.76 3.81
CA GLN A 340 -3.84 -0.45 2.98
C GLN A 340 -4.93 -0.23 1.93
N ARG A 341 -6.02 0.46 2.28
CA ARG A 341 -7.06 0.81 1.30
C ARG A 341 -6.51 1.71 0.20
N ILE A 342 -5.76 2.75 0.56
CA ILE A 342 -5.13 3.67 -0.39
C ILE A 342 -4.16 2.92 -1.33
N GLN A 343 -3.32 2.04 -0.80
CA GLN A 343 -2.39 1.23 -1.61
C GLN A 343 -3.13 0.28 -2.57
N ARG A 344 -4.21 -0.37 -2.09
CA ARG A 344 -5.05 -1.24 -2.91
C ARG A 344 -5.77 -0.46 -4.01
N MET A 345 -6.30 0.72 -3.70
CA MET A 345 -6.92 1.62 -4.68
C MET A 345 -5.94 2.05 -5.76
N GLY A 346 -4.76 2.50 -5.38
CA GLY A 346 -3.77 3.04 -6.32
C GLY A 346 -3.32 2.05 -7.40
N ARG A 347 -3.47 0.75 -7.15
CA ARG A 347 -3.17 -0.29 -8.15
C ARG A 347 -4.26 -0.39 -9.23
N VAL A 348 -5.50 -0.16 -8.83
CA VAL A 348 -6.66 -0.19 -9.73
C VAL A 348 -6.85 1.14 -10.47
N LEU A 349 -6.22 2.21 -10.00
CA LEU A 349 -6.36 3.55 -10.60
C LEU A 349 -5.36 3.84 -11.73
N ARG A 350 -4.48 2.92 -12.06
CA ARG A 350 -3.53 3.10 -13.18
C ARG A 350 -4.28 3.24 -14.51
N ILE A 351 -3.80 4.15 -15.34
CA ILE A 351 -4.31 4.35 -16.68
C ILE A 351 -3.90 3.16 -17.57
N THR A 352 -4.87 2.64 -18.30
CA THR A 352 -4.67 1.66 -19.36
C THR A 352 -5.40 2.12 -20.62
N ALA A 353 -5.01 1.60 -21.79
CA ALA A 353 -5.51 2.07 -23.07
C ALA A 353 -7.05 2.05 -23.23
N ASN A 354 -7.75 1.17 -22.50
CA ASN A 354 -9.20 0.96 -22.65
C ASN A 354 -9.99 1.31 -21.37
N LYS A 355 -9.37 1.93 -20.37
CA LYS A 355 -10.01 2.15 -19.07
C LYS A 355 -10.37 3.61 -18.84
N GLU A 356 -11.65 3.91 -18.93
CA GLU A 356 -12.16 5.27 -18.68
C GLU A 356 -12.40 5.54 -17.17
N ASN A 357 -12.86 4.53 -16.43
CA ASN A 357 -13.26 4.68 -15.03
C ASN A 357 -12.98 3.41 -14.22
N ALA A 358 -12.48 3.58 -12.99
CA ALA A 358 -12.34 2.51 -12.02
C ALA A 358 -13.52 2.48 -11.03
N LEU A 359 -13.88 1.29 -10.55
CA LEU A 359 -14.83 1.12 -9.46
C LEU A 359 -14.15 0.50 -8.25
N ILE A 360 -14.23 1.19 -7.12
CA ILE A 360 -13.67 0.69 -5.86
C ILE A 360 -14.81 0.42 -4.89
N VAL A 361 -14.97 -0.82 -4.53
CA VAL A 361 -15.99 -1.31 -3.62
C VAL A 361 -15.37 -1.63 -2.27
N THR A 362 -15.94 -1.13 -1.18
CA THR A 362 -15.57 -1.50 0.18
C THR A 362 -16.78 -2.06 0.91
N VAL A 363 -16.72 -3.29 1.35
CA VAL A 363 -17.79 -3.93 2.12
C VAL A 363 -17.55 -3.74 3.61
N TYR A 364 -18.59 -3.30 4.33
CA TYR A 364 -18.56 -3.11 5.78
C TYR A 364 -19.77 -3.76 6.45
N SER A 365 -19.68 -4.07 7.75
CA SER A 365 -20.72 -4.82 8.48
C SER A 365 -21.00 -4.25 9.88
N SER A 366 -20.35 -3.15 10.28
CA SER A 366 -20.53 -2.58 11.61
C SER A 366 -20.58 -1.06 11.61
N LYS A 367 -21.17 -0.49 12.67
CA LYS A 367 -21.21 0.95 12.88
C LYS A 367 -19.80 1.55 12.99
N THR A 368 -18.88 0.87 13.64
CA THR A 368 -17.48 1.34 13.77
C THR A 368 -16.77 1.43 12.42
N GLU A 369 -16.99 0.45 11.52
CA GLU A 369 -16.47 0.52 10.16
C GLU A 369 -17.14 1.66 9.38
N TYR A 370 -18.47 1.81 9.49
CA TYR A 370 -19.21 2.88 8.83
C TYR A 370 -18.70 4.26 9.20
N GLU A 371 -18.48 4.53 10.49
CA GLU A 371 -18.01 5.83 10.97
C GLU A 371 -16.64 6.19 10.35
N LYS A 372 -15.70 5.24 10.34
CA LYS A 372 -14.39 5.42 9.70
C LYS A 372 -14.49 5.66 8.20
N LEU A 373 -15.30 4.88 7.50
CA LEU A 373 -15.49 5.02 6.06
C LEU A 373 -16.24 6.31 5.71
N ARG A 374 -17.16 6.76 6.55
CA ARG A 374 -17.88 8.03 6.36
C ARG A 374 -16.94 9.22 6.45
N GLU A 375 -16.07 9.24 7.44
CA GLU A 375 -15.06 10.28 7.58
C GLU A 375 -14.15 10.34 6.34
N GLU A 376 -13.64 9.19 5.91
CA GLU A 376 -12.82 9.06 4.70
C GLU A 376 -13.60 9.49 3.44
N SER A 377 -14.86 9.07 3.30
CA SER A 377 -15.70 9.39 2.14
C SER A 377 -16.02 10.87 2.01
N ASN A 378 -16.13 11.60 3.12
CA ASN A 378 -16.38 13.03 3.09
C ASN A 378 -15.21 13.78 2.45
N ARG A 379 -13.98 13.37 2.72
CA ARG A 379 -12.80 13.91 2.06
C ARG A 379 -12.89 13.70 0.54
N TYR A 380 -13.11 12.47 0.07
CA TYR A 380 -13.23 12.18 -1.37
C TYR A 380 -14.37 12.91 -2.04
N LYS A 381 -15.51 13.16 -1.33
CA LYS A 381 -16.61 13.96 -1.87
C LYS A 381 -16.22 15.41 -2.07
N LEU A 382 -15.47 16.00 -1.13
CA LEU A 382 -14.94 17.37 -1.26
C LEU A 382 -14.00 17.46 -2.46
N GLU A 383 -13.33 16.37 -2.77
CA GLU A 383 -12.42 16.20 -3.91
C GLU A 383 -13.18 15.84 -5.22
N GLY A 384 -14.51 15.90 -5.24
CA GLY A 384 -15.33 15.65 -6.42
C GLY A 384 -15.38 14.18 -6.86
N VAL A 385 -14.98 13.23 -6.00
CA VAL A 385 -15.07 11.80 -6.29
C VAL A 385 -16.51 11.31 -6.05
N PRO A 386 -17.16 10.64 -7.01
CA PRO A 386 -18.49 10.07 -6.81
C PRO A 386 -18.48 8.98 -5.74
N VAL A 387 -19.27 9.16 -4.69
CA VAL A 387 -19.39 8.22 -3.57
C VAL A 387 -20.83 7.73 -3.45
N LYS A 388 -21.03 6.41 -3.49
CA LYS A 388 -22.32 5.74 -3.32
C LYS A 388 -22.31 4.82 -2.10
N TRP A 389 -23.40 4.86 -1.34
CA TRP A 389 -23.66 3.93 -0.24
C TRP A 389 -24.81 3.00 -0.64
N GLN A 390 -24.66 1.71 -0.38
CA GLN A 390 -25.63 0.69 -0.75
C GLN A 390 -25.73 -0.38 0.34
N GLN A 391 -26.90 -1.00 0.47
CA GLN A 391 -27.13 -2.14 1.35
C GLN A 391 -27.31 -3.41 0.52
N MET A 392 -26.98 -4.55 1.12
CA MET A 392 -27.27 -5.88 0.57
C MET A 392 -28.78 -6.01 0.33
N SER A 393 -29.16 -6.53 -0.82
CA SER A 393 -30.53 -6.93 -1.08
C SER A 393 -30.88 -8.11 -0.15
N LEU A 394 -31.97 -7.99 0.60
CA LEU A 394 -32.45 -9.04 1.51
C LEU A 394 -33.16 -10.14 0.73
#